data_b792e6d1d354fd821e45de6ce7b98171
#
_entry.id   b792e6d1d354fd821e45de6ce7b98171
#
_cell.length_a   1.000
_cell.length_b   1.000
_cell.length_c   1.000
_cell.angle_alpha   90.00
_cell.angle_beta   90.00
_cell.angle_gamma   90.00
#
_symmetry.space_group_name_H-M   'P 1'
#
loop_
_entity.id
_entity.type
_entity.pdbx_description
1 polymer ?
#
loop_
_entity_poly.entity_id
_entity_poly.type
_entity_poly.pdbx_seq_one_letter_code
_entity_poly.pdbx_strand_id
1 'polypeptide(L)'
;MNLKCAIVDDEPLALGLLESYVNKTPFLELVGKYSSAVQAIKKLPEKHIDLLFLDIQMPELNGLEFSKMVDSGTRIVFTTAFDQYAIDGYKVNALDYLLKPISYVDFLQAANKAVQWFELLQQPKEEIQSIFVKSEYKLVQIELSKILYIEGLKDYLKIYEEDSPKPILSLMSMKAMEELLPASRFMRVHRSYIVQKNKIRIIDRGRIVFGKNYIPISDNAASSIWRLRTMSCSREEISPIRIFFPVRRSA
;
A
#
# COMPACT_ATOMS: atom_id res chain seq x y z
N MET A 1 13.25 -11.09 -9.71
CA MET A 1 13.13 -9.71 -9.23
C MET A 1 14.52 -9.15 -9.03
N ASN A 2 14.80 -7.89 -9.39
CA ASN A 2 16.10 -7.27 -9.18
C ASN A 2 15.91 -6.09 -8.20
N LEU A 3 16.58 -6.14 -7.04
CA LEU A 3 16.43 -5.11 -6.00
C LEU A 3 17.55 -4.07 -6.15
N LYS A 4 17.18 -2.80 -6.22
CA LYS A 4 18.12 -1.68 -6.21
C LYS A 4 18.58 -1.44 -4.78
N CYS A 5 19.89 -1.57 -4.54
CA CYS A 5 20.43 -1.40 -3.21
C CYS A 5 21.46 -0.27 -3.13
N ALA A 6 21.61 0.28 -1.93
CA ALA A 6 22.69 1.20 -1.59
C ALA A 6 23.41 0.74 -0.33
N ILE A 7 24.65 1.23 -0.16
CA ILE A 7 25.51 0.94 0.99
C ILE A 7 25.94 2.26 1.59
N VAL A 8 25.85 2.36 2.92
CA VAL A 8 26.32 3.52 3.71
C VAL A 8 27.14 3.02 4.88
N ASP A 9 28.43 3.31 4.88
CA ASP A 9 29.37 2.89 5.92
C ASP A 9 30.58 3.84 5.87
N ASP A 10 31.09 4.33 6.98
CA ASP A 10 32.24 5.24 7.00
C ASP A 10 33.59 4.51 6.90
N GLU A 11 33.59 3.19 7.09
CA GLU A 11 34.78 2.36 6.93
C GLU A 11 34.99 1.95 5.46
N PRO A 12 36.08 2.36 4.80
CA PRO A 12 36.33 2.01 3.39
C PRO A 12 36.42 0.50 3.13
N LEU A 13 36.92 -0.28 4.11
CA LEU A 13 37.03 -1.72 4.00
C LEU A 13 35.65 -2.40 4.03
N ALA A 14 34.75 -1.96 4.91
CA ALA A 14 33.38 -2.45 4.98
C ALA A 14 32.60 -2.11 3.72
N LEU A 15 32.74 -0.87 3.21
CA LEU A 15 32.17 -0.47 1.92
C LEU A 15 32.64 -1.35 0.76
N GLY A 16 33.93 -1.63 0.67
CA GLY A 16 34.50 -2.49 -0.37
C GLY A 16 34.05 -3.95 -0.26
N LEU A 17 33.92 -4.45 0.98
CA LEU A 17 33.43 -5.81 1.24
C LEU A 17 31.97 -5.96 0.80
N LEU A 18 31.08 -5.07 1.25
CA LEU A 18 29.66 -5.10 0.90
C LEU A 18 29.43 -4.89 -0.60
N GLU A 19 30.18 -4.00 -1.25
CA GLU A 19 30.16 -3.84 -2.71
C GLU A 19 30.53 -5.16 -3.43
N SER A 20 31.58 -5.84 -2.96
CA SER A 20 31.97 -7.15 -3.50
C SER A 20 30.86 -8.18 -3.33
N TYR A 21 30.14 -8.18 -2.20
CA TYR A 21 29.04 -9.09 -1.95
C TYR A 21 27.83 -8.78 -2.83
N VAL A 22 27.45 -7.50 -2.97
CA VAL A 22 26.38 -7.08 -3.88
C VAL A 22 26.69 -7.54 -5.33
N ASN A 23 27.90 -7.30 -5.81
CA ASN A 23 28.31 -7.66 -7.17
C ASN A 23 28.31 -9.17 -7.42
N LYS A 24 28.46 -10.00 -6.37
CA LYS A 24 28.35 -11.47 -6.45
C LYS A 24 26.92 -11.97 -6.38
N THR A 25 25.95 -11.11 -6.05
CA THR A 25 24.54 -11.50 -5.80
C THR A 25 23.67 -11.06 -6.98
N PRO A 26 23.26 -11.98 -7.89
CA PRO A 26 22.67 -11.62 -9.19
C PRO A 26 21.35 -10.84 -9.11
N PHE A 27 20.63 -10.93 -7.99
CA PHE A 27 19.35 -10.25 -7.79
C PHE A 27 19.47 -8.89 -7.08
N LEU A 28 20.71 -8.39 -6.87
CA LEU A 28 20.99 -7.06 -6.33
C LEU A 28 21.65 -6.18 -7.39
N GLU A 29 21.24 -4.92 -7.44
CA GLU A 29 21.84 -3.87 -8.27
C GLU A 29 22.34 -2.74 -7.38
N LEU A 30 23.65 -2.50 -7.34
CA LEU A 30 24.21 -1.39 -6.56
C LEU A 30 23.98 -0.06 -7.25
N VAL A 31 23.12 0.77 -6.69
CA VAL A 31 22.80 2.12 -7.24
C VAL A 31 23.48 3.27 -6.48
N GLY A 32 24.06 2.99 -5.30
CA GLY A 32 24.77 3.99 -4.52
C GLY A 32 25.69 3.40 -3.46
N LYS A 33 26.84 4.08 -3.27
CA LYS A 33 27.81 3.79 -2.21
C LYS A 33 28.23 5.11 -1.58
N TYR A 34 28.11 5.22 -0.27
CA TYR A 34 28.31 6.46 0.47
C TYR A 34 29.14 6.22 1.72
N SER A 35 30.15 7.08 1.93
CA SER A 35 31.03 7.02 3.09
C SER A 35 30.53 7.82 4.30
N SER A 36 29.32 8.34 4.26
CA SER A 36 28.67 8.99 5.41
C SER A 36 27.15 9.12 5.20
N ALA A 37 26.40 9.17 6.31
CA ALA A 37 24.98 9.45 6.30
C ALA A 37 24.65 10.80 5.64
N VAL A 38 25.48 11.83 5.86
CA VAL A 38 25.30 13.17 5.30
C VAL A 38 25.40 13.18 3.77
N GLN A 39 26.31 12.38 3.19
CA GLN A 39 26.36 12.21 1.73
C GLN A 39 25.14 11.46 1.20
N ALA A 40 24.74 10.43 1.93
CA ALA A 40 23.56 9.61 1.57
C ALA A 40 22.28 10.46 1.55
N ILE A 41 22.00 11.27 2.56
CA ILE A 41 20.82 12.14 2.63
C ILE A 41 20.68 13.02 1.39
N LYS A 42 21.77 13.54 0.85
CA LYS A 42 21.75 14.45 -0.29
C LYS A 42 21.45 13.74 -1.62
N LYS A 43 21.85 12.47 -1.74
CA LYS A 43 21.84 11.75 -3.03
C LYS A 43 20.80 10.63 -3.10
N LEU A 44 20.36 10.06 -1.97
CA LEU A 44 19.36 8.98 -1.93
C LEU A 44 17.99 9.40 -2.44
N PRO A 45 17.45 10.60 -2.13
CA PRO A 45 16.12 11.00 -2.59
C PRO A 45 15.95 11.06 -4.12
N GLU A 46 17.06 11.18 -4.86
CA GLU A 46 17.06 11.19 -6.32
C GLU A 46 16.98 9.78 -6.93
N LYS A 47 17.11 8.74 -6.11
CA LYS A 47 17.18 7.34 -6.53
C LYS A 47 16.11 6.51 -5.85
N HIS A 48 15.44 5.68 -6.63
CA HIS A 48 14.57 4.65 -6.04
C HIS A 48 15.45 3.53 -5.50
N ILE A 49 15.37 3.26 -4.19
CA ILE A 49 16.15 2.25 -3.49
C ILE A 49 15.21 1.32 -2.75
N ASP A 50 15.35 0.02 -3.03
CA ASP A 50 14.58 -1.03 -2.38
C ASP A 50 15.25 -1.46 -1.06
N LEU A 51 16.57 -1.61 -1.05
CA LEU A 51 17.34 -2.14 0.07
C LEU A 51 18.53 -1.24 0.42
N LEU A 52 18.68 -0.91 1.69
CA LEU A 52 19.77 -0.11 2.22
C LEU A 52 20.59 -0.92 3.24
N PHE A 53 21.86 -1.15 2.95
CA PHE A 53 22.83 -1.61 3.95
C PHE A 53 23.40 -0.39 4.66
N LEU A 54 23.23 -0.30 5.96
CA LEU A 54 23.47 0.92 6.72
C LEU A 54 24.28 0.62 8.00
N ASP A 55 25.46 1.18 8.08
CA ASP A 55 26.20 1.12 9.34
C ASP A 55 25.52 1.96 10.43
N ILE A 56 25.52 1.42 11.66
CA ILE A 56 24.92 2.12 12.81
C ILE A 56 25.86 3.21 13.31
N GLN A 57 27.15 2.90 13.41
CA GLN A 57 28.11 3.80 14.05
C GLN A 57 28.88 4.64 13.03
N MET A 58 28.32 5.76 12.66
CA MET A 58 28.96 6.73 11.79
C MET A 58 29.13 8.08 12.47
N PRO A 59 30.18 8.84 12.14
CA PRO A 59 30.37 10.22 12.59
C PRO A 59 29.21 11.14 12.17
N GLU A 60 28.97 12.21 12.92
CA GLU A 60 27.97 13.26 12.70
C GLU A 60 26.51 12.79 12.83
N LEU A 61 26.11 11.74 12.13
CA LEU A 61 24.76 11.19 12.16
C LEU A 61 24.83 9.67 12.17
N ASN A 62 24.32 9.06 13.24
CA ASN A 62 24.31 7.60 13.36
C ASN A 62 23.23 6.98 12.45
N GLY A 63 23.42 5.68 12.10
CA GLY A 63 22.52 4.97 11.19
C GLY A 63 21.09 4.83 11.71
N LEU A 64 20.87 4.74 13.03
CA LEU A 64 19.51 4.66 13.60
C LEU A 64 18.75 5.99 13.48
N GLU A 65 19.44 7.11 13.58
CA GLU A 65 18.82 8.43 13.33
C GLU A 65 18.54 8.62 11.85
N PHE A 66 19.51 8.26 11.00
CA PHE A 66 19.35 8.34 9.55
C PHE A 66 18.22 7.46 9.04
N SER A 67 18.03 6.25 9.59
CA SER A 67 16.96 5.34 9.17
C SER A 67 15.55 5.93 9.30
N LYS A 68 15.33 6.86 10.25
CA LYS A 68 14.05 7.55 10.44
C LYS A 68 13.72 8.54 9.31
N MET A 69 14.73 8.92 8.54
CA MET A 69 14.62 9.87 7.43
C MET A 69 14.51 9.17 6.07
N VAL A 70 14.74 7.86 6.04
CA VAL A 70 14.67 7.03 4.83
C VAL A 70 13.21 6.78 4.46
N ASP A 71 12.92 6.69 3.16
CA ASP A 71 11.58 6.40 2.66
C ASP A 71 11.04 5.07 3.22
N SER A 72 9.76 5.05 3.56
CA SER A 72 9.09 3.87 4.14
C SER A 72 9.04 2.66 3.21
N GLY A 73 9.21 2.85 1.92
CA GLY A 73 9.31 1.78 0.93
C GLY A 73 10.67 1.08 0.92
N THR A 74 11.73 1.75 1.40
CA THR A 74 13.09 1.18 1.50
C THR A 74 13.21 0.27 2.72
N ARG A 75 13.72 -0.94 2.55
CA ARG A 75 14.07 -1.83 3.67
C ARG A 75 15.52 -1.64 4.08
N ILE A 76 15.78 -1.72 5.38
CA ILE A 76 17.09 -1.45 5.95
C ILE A 76 17.65 -2.73 6.55
N VAL A 77 18.89 -3.05 6.19
CA VAL A 77 19.73 -4.04 6.87
C VAL A 77 20.86 -3.27 7.56
N PHE A 78 20.84 -3.29 8.88
CA PHE A 78 21.89 -2.62 9.64
C PHE A 78 23.17 -3.45 9.68
N THR A 79 24.32 -2.78 9.63
CA THR A 79 25.61 -3.36 9.92
C THR A 79 26.19 -2.74 11.20
N THR A 80 26.83 -3.53 12.05
CA THR A 80 27.35 -3.02 13.34
C THR A 80 28.46 -3.92 13.89
N ALA A 81 29.36 -3.31 14.66
CA ALA A 81 30.35 -4.05 15.44
C ALA A 81 29.84 -4.50 16.83
N PHE A 82 28.61 -4.13 17.23
CA PHE A 82 28.11 -4.32 18.58
C PHE A 82 26.78 -5.06 18.62
N ASP A 83 26.70 -6.13 19.39
CA ASP A 83 25.52 -6.99 19.54
C ASP A 83 24.31 -6.29 20.17
N GLN A 84 24.55 -5.28 21.02
CA GLN A 84 23.51 -4.61 21.81
C GLN A 84 22.50 -3.83 20.96
N TYR A 85 22.84 -3.43 19.74
CA TYR A 85 21.94 -2.68 18.86
C TYR A 85 20.86 -3.54 18.21
N ALA A 86 21.02 -4.85 18.21
CA ALA A 86 19.96 -5.77 17.72
C ALA A 86 18.65 -5.65 18.54
N ILE A 87 18.72 -5.21 19.81
CA ILE A 87 17.58 -5.06 20.71
C ILE A 87 16.79 -3.76 20.42
N ASP A 88 17.47 -2.67 20.02
CA ASP A 88 16.83 -1.38 19.71
C ASP A 88 16.14 -1.34 18.34
N GLY A 89 16.37 -2.33 17.50
CA GLY A 89 15.84 -2.44 16.15
C GLY A 89 14.34 -2.62 16.03
N TYR A 90 13.64 -2.96 17.09
CA TYR A 90 12.18 -3.00 17.12
C TYR A 90 11.51 -1.63 16.88
N LYS A 91 12.24 -0.53 17.00
CA LYS A 91 11.74 0.84 16.83
C LYS A 91 11.90 1.40 15.40
N VAL A 92 12.65 0.72 14.55
CA VAL A 92 12.92 1.12 13.17
C VAL A 92 12.59 -0.04 12.24
N ASN A 93 12.11 0.21 11.02
CA ASN A 93 11.71 -0.79 10.02
C ASN A 93 12.92 -1.61 9.49
N ALA A 94 13.75 -2.13 10.41
CA ALA A 94 14.89 -2.98 10.07
C ALA A 94 14.40 -4.34 9.59
N LEU A 95 14.95 -4.78 8.47
CA LEU A 95 14.71 -6.11 7.94
C LEU A 95 15.63 -7.14 8.62
N ASP A 96 16.87 -6.74 8.88
CA ASP A 96 17.90 -7.60 9.50
C ASP A 96 19.05 -6.78 10.10
N TYR A 97 19.93 -7.49 10.83
CA TYR A 97 21.15 -6.98 11.43
C TYR A 97 22.33 -7.89 11.09
N LEU A 98 23.42 -7.30 10.61
CA LEU A 98 24.68 -7.98 10.29
C LEU A 98 25.76 -7.53 11.24
N LEU A 99 26.28 -8.46 12.03
CA LEU A 99 27.41 -8.19 12.93
C LEU A 99 28.73 -8.23 12.16
N LYS A 100 29.56 -7.21 12.34
CA LYS A 100 30.93 -7.18 11.79
C LYS A 100 31.85 -8.11 12.64
N PRO A 101 32.68 -8.98 12.01
CA PRO A 101 32.95 -9.08 10.57
C PRO A 101 31.84 -9.83 9.80
N ILE A 102 31.29 -9.19 8.76
CA ILE A 102 30.18 -9.70 7.97
C ILE A 102 30.65 -10.86 7.08
N SER A 103 30.04 -12.03 7.23
CA SER A 103 30.25 -13.14 6.29
C SER A 103 29.35 -12.99 5.05
N TYR A 104 29.77 -13.58 3.91
CA TYR A 104 28.92 -13.60 2.72
C TYR A 104 27.62 -14.39 2.94
N VAL A 105 27.65 -15.39 3.81
CA VAL A 105 26.45 -16.20 4.14
C VAL A 105 25.41 -15.36 4.86
N ASP A 106 25.82 -14.59 5.89
CA ASP A 106 24.92 -13.72 6.63
C ASP A 106 24.35 -12.60 5.75
N PHE A 107 25.22 -11.99 4.93
CA PHE A 107 24.81 -11.02 3.91
C PHE A 107 23.76 -11.59 2.96
N LEU A 108 24.00 -12.80 2.42
CA LEU A 108 23.08 -13.44 1.48
C LEU A 108 21.73 -13.79 2.13
N GLN A 109 21.75 -14.21 3.40
CA GLN A 109 20.51 -14.45 4.16
C GLN A 109 19.69 -13.18 4.32
N ALA A 110 20.32 -12.06 4.70
CA ALA A 110 19.63 -10.76 4.81
C ALA A 110 19.10 -10.28 3.45
N ALA A 111 19.87 -10.44 2.38
CA ALA A 111 19.44 -10.11 1.02
C ALA A 111 18.24 -10.97 0.56
N ASN A 112 18.22 -12.27 0.87
CA ASN A 112 17.09 -13.14 0.57
C ASN A 112 15.82 -12.76 1.37
N LYS A 113 15.96 -12.35 2.64
CA LYS A 113 14.82 -11.80 3.40
C LYS A 113 14.22 -10.57 2.70
N ALA A 114 15.06 -9.72 2.10
CA ALA A 114 14.56 -8.57 1.34
C ALA A 114 13.76 -9.02 0.11
N VAL A 115 14.26 -9.98 -0.67
CA VAL A 115 13.53 -10.54 -1.81
C VAL A 115 12.17 -11.08 -1.38
N GLN A 116 12.14 -11.93 -0.36
CA GLN A 116 10.89 -12.51 0.16
C GLN A 116 9.90 -11.42 0.60
N TRP A 117 10.38 -10.37 1.26
CA TRP A 117 9.55 -9.27 1.71
C TRP A 117 8.91 -8.51 0.53
N PHE A 118 9.68 -8.22 -0.52
CA PHE A 118 9.18 -7.56 -1.72
C PHE A 118 8.27 -8.48 -2.55
N GLU A 119 8.54 -9.78 -2.61
CA GLU A 119 7.67 -10.77 -3.26
C GLU A 119 6.31 -10.86 -2.56
N LEU A 120 6.28 -10.86 -1.22
CA LEU A 120 5.03 -10.83 -0.45
C LEU A 120 4.20 -9.56 -0.72
N LEU A 121 4.87 -8.41 -0.97
CA LEU A 121 4.16 -7.19 -1.36
C LEU A 121 3.64 -7.23 -2.80
N GLN A 122 4.33 -7.96 -3.69
CA GLN A 122 3.93 -8.11 -5.09
C GLN A 122 2.96 -9.26 -5.32
N GLN A 123 2.88 -10.22 -4.39
CA GLN A 123 1.81 -11.20 -4.46
C GLN A 123 0.50 -10.44 -4.47
N PRO A 124 -0.33 -10.58 -5.51
CA PRO A 124 -1.68 -10.09 -5.43
C PRO A 124 -2.22 -10.74 -4.15
N LYS A 125 -2.57 -9.94 -3.13
CA LYS A 125 -3.37 -10.45 -2.01
C LYS A 125 -4.44 -11.28 -2.68
N GLU A 126 -4.53 -12.58 -2.35
CA GLU A 126 -5.60 -13.42 -2.91
C GLU A 126 -6.87 -12.60 -2.75
N GLU A 127 -7.31 -12.02 -3.88
CA GLU A 127 -8.47 -11.15 -3.85
C GLU A 127 -9.60 -12.07 -3.45
N ILE A 128 -10.15 -11.84 -2.27
CA ILE A 128 -11.38 -12.50 -1.85
C ILE A 128 -12.34 -12.35 -3.02
N GLN A 129 -12.62 -13.46 -3.73
CA GLN A 129 -13.46 -13.45 -4.91
C GLN A 129 -14.93 -13.56 -4.56
N SER A 130 -15.24 -14.17 -3.41
CA SER A 130 -16.60 -14.38 -2.92
C SER A 130 -16.66 -14.28 -1.40
N ILE A 131 -17.83 -13.89 -0.90
CA ILE A 131 -18.18 -13.89 0.52
C ILE A 131 -19.39 -14.77 0.77
N PHE A 132 -19.52 -15.31 1.98
CA PHE A 132 -20.71 -16.00 2.44
C PHE A 132 -21.52 -15.07 3.33
N VAL A 133 -22.80 -14.90 3.02
CA VAL A 133 -23.74 -14.14 3.85
C VAL A 133 -24.90 -15.03 4.27
N LYS A 134 -25.43 -14.77 5.46
CA LYS A 134 -26.64 -15.49 5.93
C LYS A 134 -27.88 -14.81 5.37
N SER A 135 -28.64 -15.51 4.54
CA SER A 135 -29.91 -15.07 3.96
C SER A 135 -30.95 -16.17 4.15
N GLU A 136 -32.12 -15.85 4.69
CA GLU A 136 -33.26 -16.79 4.84
C GLU A 136 -32.85 -18.16 5.45
N TYR A 137 -32.07 -18.14 6.56
CA TYR A 137 -31.54 -19.34 7.23
C TYR A 137 -30.52 -20.17 6.42
N LYS A 138 -30.05 -19.67 5.26
CA LYS A 138 -29.06 -20.31 4.40
C LYS A 138 -27.79 -19.45 4.31
N LEU A 139 -26.66 -20.09 4.07
CA LEU A 139 -25.45 -19.40 3.66
C LEU A 139 -25.47 -19.28 2.14
N VAL A 140 -25.43 -18.05 1.65
CA VAL A 140 -25.40 -17.72 0.22
C VAL A 140 -24.01 -17.22 -0.11
N GLN A 141 -23.35 -17.83 -1.08
CA GLN A 141 -22.11 -17.36 -1.63
C GLN A 141 -22.38 -16.24 -2.64
N ILE A 142 -21.70 -15.12 -2.49
CA ILE A 142 -21.82 -13.96 -3.36
C ILE A 142 -20.46 -13.66 -3.98
N GLU A 143 -20.38 -13.60 -5.28
CA GLU A 143 -19.18 -13.18 -6.00
C GLU A 143 -19.03 -11.66 -5.91
N LEU A 144 -17.90 -11.21 -5.37
CA LEU A 144 -17.66 -9.78 -5.20
C LEU A 144 -17.64 -9.01 -6.53
N SER A 145 -17.28 -9.67 -7.63
CA SER A 145 -17.31 -9.10 -8.98
C SER A 145 -18.69 -8.66 -9.44
N LYS A 146 -19.73 -9.32 -8.96
CA LYS A 146 -21.14 -9.08 -9.36
C LYS A 146 -21.84 -8.03 -8.52
N ILE A 147 -21.33 -7.72 -7.31
CA ILE A 147 -21.95 -6.72 -6.45
C ILE A 147 -21.86 -5.33 -7.08
N LEU A 148 -22.97 -4.65 -7.20
CA LEU A 148 -23.04 -3.24 -7.61
C LEU A 148 -22.91 -2.31 -6.41
N TYR A 149 -23.81 -2.50 -5.46
CA TYR A 149 -23.85 -1.73 -4.21
C TYR A 149 -24.62 -2.48 -3.12
N ILE A 150 -24.46 -2.04 -1.88
CA ILE A 150 -25.12 -2.59 -0.71
C ILE A 150 -25.86 -1.45 -0.01
N GLU A 151 -27.14 -1.68 0.32
CA GLU A 151 -28.01 -0.74 1.02
C GLU A 151 -28.36 -1.26 2.40
N GLY A 152 -28.22 -0.41 3.42
CA GLY A 152 -28.66 -0.69 4.78
C GLY A 152 -30.14 -0.44 4.97
N LEU A 153 -30.86 -1.43 5.48
CA LEU A 153 -32.27 -1.36 5.81
C LEU A 153 -32.51 -1.83 7.25
N LYS A 154 -32.44 -0.90 8.21
CA LYS A 154 -32.51 -1.20 9.67
C LYS A 154 -31.48 -2.28 10.04
N ASP A 155 -31.93 -3.47 10.45
CA ASP A 155 -31.08 -4.58 10.87
C ASP A 155 -30.62 -5.51 9.71
N TYR A 156 -31.06 -5.20 8.48
CA TYR A 156 -30.76 -5.98 7.29
C TYR A 156 -29.93 -5.18 6.28
N LEU A 157 -29.20 -5.89 5.45
CA LEU A 157 -28.56 -5.35 4.26
C LEU A 157 -29.22 -5.92 3.02
N LYS A 158 -29.40 -5.07 2.02
CA LYS A 158 -29.78 -5.45 0.67
C LYS A 158 -28.56 -5.41 -0.23
N ILE A 159 -28.15 -6.53 -0.76
CA ILE A 159 -27.01 -6.66 -1.65
C ILE A 159 -27.55 -6.75 -3.07
N TYR A 160 -27.18 -5.76 -3.88
CA TYR A 160 -27.60 -5.67 -5.29
C TYR A 160 -26.50 -6.18 -6.20
N GLU A 161 -26.83 -7.18 -7.03
CA GLU A 161 -25.93 -7.77 -8.01
C GLU A 161 -26.31 -7.36 -9.44
N GLU A 162 -25.32 -7.44 -10.34
CA GLU A 162 -25.47 -7.04 -11.75
C GLU A 162 -26.50 -7.92 -12.49
N ASP A 163 -26.49 -9.23 -12.20
CA ASP A 163 -27.29 -10.23 -12.92
C ASP A 163 -28.61 -10.61 -12.21
N SER A 164 -28.91 -9.98 -11.06
CA SER A 164 -30.08 -10.34 -10.26
C SER A 164 -31.10 -9.20 -10.19
N PRO A 165 -32.38 -9.47 -10.57
CA PRO A 165 -33.43 -8.45 -10.49
C PRO A 165 -33.87 -8.16 -9.03
N LYS A 166 -33.55 -9.05 -8.08
CA LYS A 166 -33.90 -8.93 -6.67
C LYS A 166 -32.63 -8.89 -5.81
N PRO A 167 -32.56 -8.00 -4.80
CA PRO A 167 -31.44 -7.95 -3.88
C PRO A 167 -31.45 -9.16 -2.95
N ILE A 168 -30.27 -9.61 -2.55
CA ILE A 168 -30.09 -10.59 -1.49
C ILE A 168 -30.22 -9.86 -0.16
N LEU A 169 -31.07 -10.38 0.73
CA LEU A 169 -31.27 -9.84 2.08
C LEU A 169 -30.38 -10.59 3.07
N SER A 170 -29.58 -9.89 3.85
CA SER A 170 -28.73 -10.47 4.88
C SER A 170 -28.91 -9.78 6.22
N LEU A 171 -29.03 -10.57 7.28
CA LEU A 171 -29.07 -10.09 8.67
C LEU A 171 -27.63 -9.79 9.12
N MET A 172 -27.15 -8.59 8.84
CA MET A 172 -25.79 -8.16 9.15
C MET A 172 -25.76 -6.63 9.26
N SER A 173 -24.85 -6.12 10.10
CA SER A 173 -24.65 -4.67 10.20
C SER A 173 -23.80 -4.14 9.04
N MET A 174 -23.98 -2.87 8.67
CA MET A 174 -23.18 -2.19 7.65
C MET A 174 -21.68 -2.19 8.01
N LYS A 175 -21.35 -2.08 9.30
CA LYS A 175 -19.95 -2.12 9.77
C LYS A 175 -19.32 -3.51 9.57
N ALA A 176 -20.03 -4.57 9.93
CA ALA A 176 -19.54 -5.94 9.73
C ALA A 176 -19.35 -6.27 8.24
N MET A 177 -20.24 -5.77 7.37
CA MET A 177 -20.08 -5.90 5.93
C MET A 177 -18.86 -5.13 5.41
N GLU A 178 -18.62 -3.92 5.90
CA GLU A 178 -17.47 -3.10 5.52
C GLU A 178 -16.13 -3.78 5.90
N GLU A 179 -16.09 -4.49 7.03
CA GLU A 179 -14.92 -5.26 7.48
C GLU A 179 -14.66 -6.53 6.63
N LEU A 180 -15.72 -7.13 6.06
CA LEU A 180 -15.62 -8.31 5.20
C LEU A 180 -15.19 -7.96 3.76
N LEU A 181 -15.52 -6.76 3.31
CA LEU A 181 -15.28 -6.36 1.93
C LEU A 181 -13.87 -5.78 1.74
N PRO A 182 -13.14 -6.16 0.67
CA PRO A 182 -11.83 -5.59 0.41
C PRO A 182 -11.93 -4.09 0.10
N ALA A 183 -11.26 -3.28 0.91
CA ALA A 183 -11.23 -1.82 0.77
C ALA A 183 -10.63 -1.34 -0.57
N SER A 184 -9.86 -2.19 -1.26
CA SER A 184 -9.38 -1.95 -2.64
C SER A 184 -10.54 -1.82 -3.63
N ARG A 185 -11.58 -2.64 -3.50
CA ARG A 185 -12.72 -2.75 -4.44
C ARG A 185 -13.97 -2.02 -3.99
N PHE A 186 -14.21 -1.93 -2.68
CA PHE A 186 -15.42 -1.35 -2.10
C PHE A 186 -15.12 -0.08 -1.32
N MET A 187 -16.13 0.78 -1.19
CA MET A 187 -16.06 1.95 -0.32
C MET A 187 -17.44 2.32 0.22
N ARG A 188 -17.46 2.77 1.46
CA ARG A 188 -18.67 3.32 2.06
C ARG A 188 -18.83 4.77 1.62
N VAL A 189 -19.89 5.05 0.90
CA VAL A 189 -20.19 6.40 0.34
C VAL A 189 -21.21 7.17 1.16
N HIS A 190 -21.99 6.45 1.98
CA HIS A 190 -22.99 7.03 2.86
C HIS A 190 -23.19 6.14 4.08
N ARG A 191 -23.82 6.66 5.16
CA ARG A 191 -24.12 5.85 6.35
C ARG A 191 -24.90 4.55 6.05
N SER A 192 -25.65 4.53 4.95
CA SER A 192 -26.48 3.40 4.53
C SER A 192 -26.04 2.77 3.20
N TYR A 193 -24.92 3.17 2.61
CA TYR A 193 -24.51 2.65 1.30
C TYR A 193 -23.01 2.34 1.23
N ILE A 194 -22.69 1.13 0.73
CA ILE A 194 -21.36 0.72 0.28
C ILE A 194 -21.47 0.44 -1.23
N VAL A 195 -20.50 0.90 -2.01
CA VAL A 195 -20.48 0.72 -3.46
C VAL A 195 -19.20 0.04 -3.93
N GLN A 196 -19.29 -0.70 -5.03
CA GLN A 196 -18.11 -1.22 -5.70
C GLN A 196 -17.51 -0.15 -6.61
N LYS A 197 -16.26 0.23 -6.33
CA LYS A 197 -15.56 1.34 -7.01
C LYS A 197 -15.52 1.18 -8.52
N ASN A 198 -15.22 -0.04 -9.00
CA ASN A 198 -15.06 -0.32 -10.43
C ASN A 198 -16.40 -0.37 -11.20
N LYS A 199 -17.54 -0.39 -10.51
CA LYS A 199 -18.88 -0.38 -11.12
C LYS A 199 -19.51 1.02 -11.19
N ILE A 200 -18.82 2.04 -10.63
CA ILE A 200 -19.27 3.43 -10.71
C ILE A 200 -19.02 3.94 -12.12
N ARG A 201 -20.08 4.10 -12.92
CA ARG A 201 -20.02 4.61 -14.30
C ARG A 201 -20.48 6.07 -14.38
N ILE A 202 -21.51 6.43 -13.63
CA ILE A 202 -22.17 7.74 -13.72
C ILE A 202 -22.28 8.34 -12.32
N ILE A 203 -21.87 9.61 -12.21
CA ILE A 203 -22.14 10.45 -11.03
C ILE A 203 -22.91 11.68 -11.53
N ASP A 204 -24.12 11.85 -11.05
CA ASP A 204 -24.99 12.98 -11.36
C ASP A 204 -25.35 13.75 -10.09
N ARG A 205 -25.08 15.06 -10.07
CA ARG A 205 -25.43 16.00 -8.97
C ARG A 205 -25.08 15.47 -7.56
N GLY A 206 -23.87 14.90 -7.42
CA GLY A 206 -23.41 14.35 -6.15
C GLY A 206 -24.02 13.02 -5.74
N ARG A 207 -24.62 12.28 -6.68
CA ARG A 207 -25.16 10.94 -6.48
C ARG A 207 -24.56 9.95 -7.48
N ILE A 208 -24.31 8.74 -7.02
CA ILE A 208 -23.90 7.64 -7.92
C ILE A 208 -25.15 7.02 -8.52
N VAL A 209 -25.13 6.78 -9.84
CA VAL A 209 -26.28 6.26 -10.57
C VAL A 209 -26.05 4.80 -10.96
N PHE A 210 -26.89 3.90 -10.47
CA PHE A 210 -26.97 2.50 -10.89
C PHE A 210 -28.35 2.23 -11.51
N GLY A 211 -28.43 2.28 -12.84
CA GLY A 211 -29.69 2.17 -13.56
C GLY A 211 -30.70 3.25 -13.16
N LYS A 212 -31.77 2.86 -12.46
CA LYS A 212 -32.79 3.78 -11.93
C LYS A 212 -32.53 4.25 -10.49
N ASN A 213 -31.51 3.74 -9.83
CA ASN A 213 -31.22 4.00 -8.42
C ASN A 213 -30.15 5.08 -8.28
N TYR A 214 -30.42 6.07 -7.41
CA TYR A 214 -29.55 7.19 -7.11
C TYR A 214 -29.03 7.07 -5.68
N ILE A 215 -27.73 6.81 -5.52
CA ILE A 215 -27.06 6.61 -4.23
C ILE A 215 -26.43 7.93 -3.78
N PRO A 216 -26.82 8.46 -2.60
CA PRO A 216 -26.26 9.70 -2.08
C PRO A 216 -24.80 9.51 -1.69
N ILE A 217 -23.98 10.53 -1.91
CA ILE A 217 -22.58 10.59 -1.48
C ILE A 217 -22.50 11.54 -0.29
N SER A 218 -21.92 11.09 0.82
CA SER A 218 -21.62 11.97 1.97
C SER A 218 -20.42 12.86 1.66
N ASP A 219 -20.35 14.04 2.30
CA ASP A 219 -19.27 15.01 2.10
C ASP A 219 -17.89 14.39 2.36
N ASN A 220 -17.76 13.51 3.35
CA ASN A 220 -16.52 12.82 3.69
C ASN A 220 -16.08 11.83 2.59
N ALA A 221 -17.01 11.23 1.86
CA ALA A 221 -16.71 10.28 0.79
C ALA A 221 -16.46 10.96 -0.56
N ALA A 222 -16.94 12.18 -0.74
CA ALA A 222 -16.81 12.93 -1.99
C ALA A 222 -15.34 13.07 -2.43
N SER A 223 -14.45 13.50 -1.53
CA SER A 223 -13.03 13.69 -1.80
C SER A 223 -12.34 12.38 -2.24
N SER A 224 -12.72 11.25 -1.67
CA SER A 224 -12.15 9.94 -2.00
C SER A 224 -12.62 9.45 -3.37
N ILE A 225 -13.88 9.71 -3.74
CA ILE A 225 -14.45 9.35 -5.05
C ILE A 225 -13.78 10.17 -6.17
N TRP A 226 -13.52 11.46 -5.94
CA TRP A 226 -12.84 12.30 -6.92
C TRP A 226 -11.40 11.85 -7.20
N ARG A 227 -10.67 11.37 -6.19
CA ARG A 227 -9.32 10.80 -6.37
C ARG A 227 -9.32 9.54 -7.24
N LEU A 228 -10.34 8.68 -7.16
CA LEU A 228 -10.45 7.48 -8.01
C LEU A 228 -10.55 7.84 -9.50
N ARG A 229 -11.16 8.98 -9.84
CA ARG A 229 -11.33 9.44 -11.21
C ARG A 229 -10.02 9.94 -11.85
N THR A 230 -9.12 10.52 -11.08
CA THR A 230 -7.82 11.01 -11.56
C THR A 230 -6.80 9.89 -11.80
N MET A 231 -6.90 8.75 -11.12
CA MET A 231 -6.01 7.61 -11.31
C MET A 231 -6.41 6.70 -12.50
N SER A 232 -7.66 6.77 -12.97
CA SER A 232 -8.16 5.98 -14.12
C SER A 232 -8.02 6.69 -15.47
N CYS A 233 -7.56 7.93 -15.51
CA CYS A 233 -7.53 8.78 -16.72
C CYS A 233 -6.11 8.97 -17.29
N SER A 234 -5.24 7.96 -17.20
CA SER A 234 -3.94 7.95 -17.91
C SER A 234 -3.97 6.99 -19.09
N ARG A 235 -4.94 7.17 -20.01
CA ARG A 235 -4.90 6.82 -21.45
C ARG A 235 -6.23 7.20 -22.08
N GLU A 236 -6.13 8.12 -23.04
CA GLU A 236 -7.12 8.65 -23.96
C GLU A 236 -7.66 10.05 -23.63
N GLU A 237 -7.39 10.92 -24.58
CA GLU A 237 -7.78 12.32 -24.63
C GLU A 237 -9.29 12.50 -24.55
N ILE A 238 -9.77 13.20 -23.51
CA ILE A 238 -11.09 13.83 -23.54
C ILE A 238 -10.94 15.25 -22.97
N SER A 239 -11.34 16.21 -23.78
CA SER A 239 -11.38 17.65 -23.51
C SER A 239 -11.98 18.01 -22.15
N PRO A 240 -11.55 19.10 -21.50
CA PRO A 240 -12.05 19.47 -20.17
C PRO A 240 -13.50 20.00 -20.28
N ILE A 241 -14.45 19.23 -19.77
CA ILE A 241 -15.81 19.70 -19.56
C ILE A 241 -15.78 20.66 -18.35
N ARG A 242 -15.98 21.95 -18.63
CA ARG A 242 -16.21 22.97 -17.59
C ARG A 242 -17.51 22.66 -16.86
N ILE A 243 -17.41 22.32 -15.57
CA ILE A 243 -18.57 22.19 -14.69
C ILE A 243 -18.79 23.53 -14.00
N PHE A 244 -19.89 24.21 -14.33
CA PHE A 244 -20.38 25.40 -13.64
C PHE A 244 -20.97 25.00 -12.28
N PHE A 245 -20.41 25.49 -11.17
CA PHE A 245 -21.06 25.50 -9.87
C PHE A 245 -21.82 26.82 -9.72
N PRO A 246 -23.10 26.82 -9.37
CA PRO A 246 -23.77 28.04 -8.94
C PRO A 246 -23.27 28.42 -7.57
N VAL A 247 -22.56 29.53 -7.48
CA VAL A 247 -22.22 30.19 -6.21
C VAL A 247 -23.54 30.58 -5.52
N ARG A 248 -23.84 30.03 -4.36
CA ARG A 248 -24.88 30.54 -3.49
C ARG A 248 -24.47 31.93 -3.01
N ARG A 249 -25.12 32.94 -3.51
CA ARG A 249 -25.13 34.28 -2.87
C ARG A 249 -25.98 34.18 -1.60
N SER A 250 -25.33 34.41 -0.46
CA SER A 250 -26.00 34.73 0.81
C SER A 250 -26.66 36.08 0.68
N ALA A 251 -27.95 36.12 0.94
CA ALA A 251 -28.70 37.31 1.36
C ALA A 251 -28.91 37.19 2.87
#